data_5c48421c7dd22b7fed9053c24fab04e2
#
_entry.id   5c48421c7dd22b7fed9053c24fab04e2
#
_cell.length_a   1.000
_cell.length_b   1.000
_cell.length_c   1.000
_cell.angle_alpha   90.00
_cell.angle_beta   90.00
_cell.angle_gamma   90.00
#
_symmetry.space_group_name_H-M   'P 1'
#
loop_
_entity.id
_entity.type
_entity.pdbx_description
1 polymer ?
#
loop_
_entity_poly.entity_id
_entity_poly.type
_entity_poly.pdbx_seq_one_letter_code
_entity_poly.pdbx_strand_id
1 'polypeptide(L)'
;MKTDINEEERAQLKAAAYRKEQQLEEFQQVKNGYLQLLENFNTTFNDLARDYEETVNDDLAHEAANEDELAANQELKQQTNRTIADQYDATNQLYNRIRRQSDGEIDDLNKQRSRLPWA
;
A
#
# COMPACT_ATOMS: atom_id res chain seq x y z
N MET A 1 -48.95 12.94 12.32
CA MET A 1 -47.53 13.02 11.97
C MET A 1 -47.21 11.96 10.94
N LYS A 2 -46.69 12.36 9.80
CA LYS A 2 -46.26 11.39 8.78
C LYS A 2 -44.90 10.82 9.16
N THR A 3 -44.81 9.50 9.21
CA THR A 3 -43.57 8.80 9.41
C THR A 3 -43.04 8.30 8.07
N ASP A 4 -41.77 8.49 7.78
CA ASP A 4 -41.17 7.95 6.55
C ASP A 4 -41.11 6.42 6.66
N ILE A 5 -41.88 5.74 5.78
CA ILE A 5 -41.96 4.27 5.76
C ILE A 5 -40.62 3.64 5.37
N ASN A 6 -39.71 4.41 4.78
CA ASN A 6 -38.38 3.95 4.36
C ASN A 6 -37.30 4.49 5.26
N GLU A 7 -37.63 5.07 6.42
CA GLU A 7 -36.64 5.66 7.33
C GLU A 7 -35.61 4.63 7.78
N GLU A 8 -36.05 3.45 8.18
CA GLU A 8 -35.16 2.38 8.62
C GLU A 8 -34.23 1.92 7.49
N GLU A 9 -34.77 1.72 6.29
CA GLU A 9 -33.99 1.32 5.11
C GLU A 9 -32.98 2.39 4.73
N ARG A 10 -33.35 3.68 4.76
CA ARG A 10 -32.42 4.79 4.53
C ARG A 10 -31.28 4.79 5.55
N ALA A 11 -31.61 4.57 6.84
CA ALA A 11 -30.62 4.51 7.89
C ALA A 11 -29.67 3.33 7.70
N GLN A 12 -30.16 2.18 7.27
CA GLN A 12 -29.34 1.01 6.98
C GLN A 12 -28.41 1.25 5.79
N LEU A 13 -28.89 1.87 4.72
CA LEU A 13 -28.07 2.19 3.54
C LEU A 13 -26.99 3.22 3.89
N LYS A 14 -27.35 4.23 4.68
CA LYS A 14 -26.40 5.23 5.16
C LYS A 14 -25.31 4.59 6.04
N ALA A 15 -25.71 3.70 6.95
CA ALA A 15 -24.77 2.99 7.80
C ALA A 15 -23.87 2.05 7.00
N ALA A 16 -24.39 1.39 5.97
CA ALA A 16 -23.60 0.54 5.08
C ALA A 16 -22.55 1.35 4.30
N ALA A 17 -22.95 2.52 3.75
CA ALA A 17 -22.02 3.42 3.06
C ALA A 17 -20.94 3.92 4.01
N TYR A 18 -21.30 4.31 5.21
CA TYR A 18 -20.35 4.76 6.24
C TYR A 18 -19.34 3.67 6.60
N ARG A 19 -19.79 2.43 6.77
CA ARG A 19 -18.88 1.31 7.05
C ARG A 19 -17.90 1.08 5.94
N LYS A 20 -18.31 1.20 4.67
CA LYS A 20 -17.39 1.07 3.53
C LYS A 20 -16.36 2.18 3.50
N GLU A 21 -16.75 3.40 3.82
CA GLU A 21 -15.83 4.54 3.96
C GLU A 21 -14.79 4.28 5.06
N GLN A 22 -15.23 3.76 6.20
CA GLN A 22 -14.35 3.42 7.32
C GLN A 22 -13.39 2.28 6.96
N GLN A 23 -13.87 1.25 6.27
CA GLN A 23 -13.03 0.15 5.81
C GLN A 23 -11.97 0.61 4.82
N LEU A 24 -12.33 1.52 3.91
CA LEU A 24 -11.38 2.10 2.96
C LEU A 24 -10.32 2.93 3.67
N GLU A 25 -10.71 3.72 4.66
CA GLU A 25 -9.77 4.50 5.47
C GLU A 25 -8.80 3.61 6.26
N GLU A 26 -9.31 2.56 6.89
CA GLU A 26 -8.48 1.57 7.59
C GLU A 26 -7.50 0.88 6.62
N PHE A 27 -7.96 0.52 5.43
CA PHE A 27 -7.12 -0.07 4.40
C PHE A 27 -6.03 0.89 3.95
N GLN A 28 -6.36 2.18 3.81
CA GLN A 28 -5.39 3.22 3.47
C GLN A 28 -4.30 3.34 4.54
N GLN A 29 -4.67 3.26 5.82
CA GLN A 29 -3.71 3.29 6.92
C GLN A 29 -2.79 2.07 6.88
N VAL A 30 -3.32 0.89 6.64
CA VAL A 30 -2.54 -0.34 6.48
C VAL A 30 -1.58 -0.22 5.29
N LYS A 31 -2.07 0.28 4.16
CA LYS A 31 -1.24 0.54 2.97
C LYS A 31 -0.08 1.48 3.30
N ASN A 32 -0.37 2.61 3.94
CA ASN A 32 0.65 3.59 4.28
C ASN A 32 1.70 3.02 5.24
N GLY A 33 1.27 2.22 6.21
CA GLY A 33 2.17 1.52 7.12
C GLY A 33 3.08 0.52 6.39
N TYR A 34 2.53 -0.24 5.45
CA TYR A 34 3.29 -1.18 4.63
C TYR A 34 4.32 -0.46 3.74
N LEU A 35 3.91 0.63 3.08
CA LEU A 35 4.83 1.42 2.25
C LEU A 35 5.95 2.03 3.08
N GLN A 36 5.66 2.45 4.32
CA GLN A 36 6.68 2.96 5.24
C GLN A 36 7.68 1.85 5.63
N LEU A 37 7.19 0.63 5.87
CA LEU A 37 8.07 -0.52 6.14
C LEU A 37 8.97 -0.83 4.94
N LEU A 38 8.45 -0.77 3.72
CA LEU A 38 9.24 -0.96 2.51
C LEU A 38 10.34 0.12 2.38
N GLU A 39 9.98 1.37 2.65
CA GLU A 39 10.93 2.48 2.61
C GLU A 39 12.03 2.32 3.65
N ASN A 40 11.67 1.97 4.89
CA ASN A 40 12.62 1.74 5.96
C ASN A 40 13.54 0.56 5.63
N PHE A 41 12.99 -0.54 5.11
CA PHE A 41 13.77 -1.69 4.67
C PHE A 41 14.73 -1.30 3.56
N ASN A 42 14.26 -0.54 2.58
CA ASN A 42 15.08 -0.10 1.45
C ASN A 42 16.27 0.74 1.92
N THR A 43 16.03 1.69 2.82
CA THR A 43 17.08 2.54 3.40
C THR A 43 18.09 1.70 4.15
N THR A 44 17.64 0.82 5.04
CA THR A 44 18.53 -0.04 5.83
C THR A 44 19.35 -0.98 4.93
N PHE A 45 18.69 -1.60 3.95
CA PHE A 45 19.37 -2.51 3.02
C PHE A 45 20.42 -1.78 2.19
N ASN A 46 20.11 -0.60 1.67
CA ASN A 46 21.07 0.17 0.87
C ASN A 46 22.26 0.64 1.72
N ASP A 47 22.02 1.00 2.98
CA ASP A 47 23.10 1.35 3.91
C ASP A 47 24.02 0.16 4.18
N LEU A 48 23.45 -1.02 4.43
CA LEU A 48 24.21 -2.25 4.63
C LEU A 48 24.99 -2.64 3.37
N ALA A 49 24.38 -2.53 2.19
CA ALA A 49 25.03 -2.83 0.92
C ALA A 49 26.20 -1.89 0.65
N ARG A 50 26.04 -0.61 0.97
CA ARG A 50 27.11 0.38 0.85
C ARG A 50 28.26 0.07 1.81
N ASP A 51 27.96 -0.23 3.07
CA ASP A 51 28.97 -0.55 4.07
C ASP A 51 29.74 -1.81 3.66
N TYR A 52 29.04 -2.82 3.14
CA TYR A 52 29.67 -4.03 2.61
C TYR A 52 30.56 -3.73 1.39
N GLU A 53 30.07 -2.87 0.48
CA GLU A 53 30.85 -2.46 -0.70
C GLU A 53 32.14 -1.73 -0.29
N GLU A 54 32.08 -0.83 0.69
CA GLU A 54 33.26 -0.14 1.23
C GLU A 54 34.23 -1.14 1.83
N THR A 55 33.73 -2.12 2.59
CA THR A 55 34.56 -3.18 3.17
C THR A 55 35.24 -4.03 2.09
N VAL A 56 34.50 -4.45 1.06
CA VAL A 56 35.03 -5.24 -0.06
C VAL A 56 36.10 -4.45 -0.83
N ASN A 57 35.82 -3.15 -1.08
CA ASN A 57 36.80 -2.28 -1.77
C ASN A 57 38.09 -2.12 -0.96
N ASP A 58 37.99 -1.99 0.36
CA ASP A 58 39.13 -1.92 1.25
C ASP A 58 39.91 -3.26 1.23
N ASP A 59 39.21 -4.38 1.28
CA ASP A 59 39.77 -5.71 1.20
C ASP A 59 40.46 -5.98 -0.17
N LEU A 60 39.85 -5.49 -1.28
CA LEU A 60 40.46 -5.55 -2.61
C LEU A 60 41.78 -4.78 -2.66
N ALA A 61 41.84 -3.60 -2.03
CA ALA A 61 43.05 -2.81 -1.94
C ALA A 61 44.15 -3.52 -1.16
N HIS A 62 43.79 -4.43 -0.25
CA HIS A 62 44.68 -5.24 0.55
C HIS A 62 44.79 -6.70 0.06
N GLU A 63 44.26 -7.02 -1.12
CA GLU A 63 44.25 -8.37 -1.72
C GLU A 63 43.52 -9.43 -0.87
N ALA A 64 42.62 -9.01 0.03
CA ALA A 64 41.89 -9.90 0.93
C ALA A 64 40.52 -10.36 0.39
N ALA A 65 40.04 -9.78 -0.75
CA ALA A 65 38.79 -10.11 -1.40
C ALA A 65 38.98 -10.11 -2.92
N ASN A 66 37.96 -10.56 -3.68
CA ASN A 66 37.99 -10.56 -5.14
C ASN A 66 36.85 -9.71 -5.72
N GLU A 67 36.95 -9.40 -7.00
CA GLU A 67 35.95 -8.59 -7.72
C GLU A 67 34.59 -9.28 -7.83
N ASP A 68 34.52 -10.61 -7.75
CA ASP A 68 33.27 -11.36 -7.82
C ASP A 68 32.39 -11.07 -6.61
N GLU A 69 32.97 -10.86 -5.44
CA GLU A 69 32.21 -10.48 -4.23
C GLU A 69 31.57 -9.11 -4.40
N LEU A 70 32.27 -8.15 -4.97
CA LEU A 70 31.75 -6.82 -5.25
C LEU A 70 30.61 -6.87 -6.28
N ALA A 71 30.84 -7.64 -7.37
CA ALA A 71 29.83 -7.81 -8.40
C ALA A 71 28.55 -8.48 -7.86
N ALA A 72 28.70 -9.52 -7.02
CA ALA A 72 27.57 -10.20 -6.39
C ALA A 72 26.79 -9.27 -5.47
N ASN A 73 27.47 -8.42 -4.70
CA ASN A 73 26.82 -7.44 -3.83
C ASN A 73 26.03 -6.39 -4.63
N GLN A 74 26.62 -5.90 -5.72
CA GLN A 74 25.96 -4.94 -6.61
C GLN A 74 24.72 -5.54 -7.28
N GLU A 75 24.81 -6.80 -7.73
CA GLU A 75 23.67 -7.50 -8.31
C GLU A 75 22.54 -7.69 -7.29
N LEU A 76 22.86 -8.12 -6.08
CA LEU A 76 21.89 -8.27 -5.00
C LEU A 76 21.20 -6.95 -4.68
N LYS A 77 21.95 -5.86 -4.62
CA LYS A 77 21.42 -4.51 -4.40
C LYS A 77 20.41 -4.13 -5.48
N GLN A 78 20.75 -4.35 -6.75
CA GLN A 78 19.88 -4.05 -7.88
C GLN A 78 18.60 -4.88 -7.84
N GLN A 79 18.71 -6.18 -7.59
CA GLN A 79 17.56 -7.09 -7.48
C GLN A 79 16.64 -6.70 -6.34
N THR A 80 17.20 -6.38 -5.17
CA THR A 80 16.43 -5.98 -4.00
C THR A 80 15.71 -4.66 -4.23
N ASN A 81 16.39 -3.66 -4.79
CA ASN A 81 15.79 -2.37 -5.11
C ASN A 81 14.65 -2.53 -6.12
N ARG A 82 14.82 -3.40 -7.11
CA ARG A 82 13.78 -3.69 -8.11
C ARG A 82 12.57 -4.37 -7.48
N THR A 83 12.79 -5.35 -6.61
CA THR A 83 11.71 -6.03 -5.88
C THR A 83 10.93 -5.06 -5.00
N ILE A 84 11.60 -4.16 -4.30
CA ILE A 84 10.96 -3.14 -3.47
C ILE A 84 10.12 -2.19 -4.33
N ALA A 85 10.64 -1.73 -5.46
CA ALA A 85 9.91 -0.88 -6.40
C ALA A 85 8.66 -1.59 -6.94
N ASP A 86 8.78 -2.88 -7.30
CA ASP A 86 7.66 -3.69 -7.78
C ASP A 86 6.58 -3.85 -6.70
N GLN A 87 6.98 -4.08 -5.44
CA GLN A 87 6.05 -4.18 -4.31
C GLN A 87 5.34 -2.85 -4.05
N TYR A 88 6.05 -1.75 -4.16
CA TYR A 88 5.48 -0.42 -4.01
C TYR A 88 4.39 -0.17 -5.07
N ASP A 89 4.70 -0.45 -6.32
CA ASP A 89 3.77 -0.29 -7.43
C ASP A 89 2.57 -1.22 -7.31
N ALA A 90 2.79 -2.50 -6.99
CA ALA A 90 1.73 -3.47 -6.80
C ALA A 90 0.77 -3.07 -5.67
N THR A 91 1.30 -2.56 -4.57
CA THR A 91 0.53 -2.09 -3.43
C THR A 91 -0.34 -0.88 -3.80
N ASN A 92 0.23 0.09 -4.52
CA ASN A 92 -0.52 1.26 -4.98
C ASN A 92 -1.61 0.87 -6.00
N GLN A 93 -1.33 -0.05 -6.90
CA GLN A 93 -2.32 -0.54 -7.87
C GLN A 93 -3.47 -1.28 -7.18
N LEU A 94 -3.16 -2.12 -6.20
CA LEU A 94 -4.16 -2.82 -5.40
C LEU A 94 -5.05 -1.82 -4.65
N TYR A 95 -4.46 -0.84 -3.98
CA TYR A 95 -5.18 0.18 -3.27
C TYR A 95 -6.11 0.97 -4.20
N ASN A 96 -5.62 1.39 -5.37
CA ASN A 96 -6.41 2.14 -6.34
C ASN A 96 -7.59 1.31 -6.86
N ARG A 97 -7.41 0.01 -7.04
CA ARG A 97 -8.48 -0.90 -7.46
C ARG A 97 -9.55 -1.04 -6.38
N ILE A 98 -9.13 -1.25 -5.13
CA ILE A 98 -10.04 -1.36 -3.98
C ILE A 98 -10.79 -0.06 -3.78
N ARG A 99 -10.10 1.08 -3.88
CA ARG A 99 -10.72 2.41 -3.76
C ARG A 99 -11.80 2.62 -4.81
N ARG A 100 -11.52 2.31 -6.07
CA ARG A 100 -12.51 2.46 -7.15
C ARG A 100 -13.73 1.58 -6.93
N GLN A 101 -13.50 0.34 -6.49
CA GLN A 101 -14.60 -0.57 -6.17
C GLN A 101 -15.43 -0.05 -4.99
N SER A 102 -14.78 0.37 -3.91
CA SER A 102 -15.47 0.92 -2.73
C SER A 102 -16.22 2.21 -3.05
N ASP A 103 -15.62 3.12 -3.82
CA ASP A 103 -16.28 4.36 -4.24
C ASP A 103 -17.53 4.07 -5.07
N GLY A 104 -17.47 3.08 -5.97
CA GLY A 104 -18.61 2.62 -6.75
C GLY A 104 -19.72 2.04 -5.88
N GLU A 105 -19.37 1.21 -4.90
CA GLU A 105 -20.34 0.62 -3.98
C GLU A 105 -20.98 1.67 -3.07
N ILE A 106 -20.22 2.64 -2.58
CA ILE A 106 -20.72 3.77 -1.78
C ILE A 106 -21.67 4.61 -2.61
N ASP A 107 -21.31 4.91 -3.86
CA ASP A 107 -22.16 5.66 -4.78
C ASP A 107 -23.49 4.92 -5.03
N ASP A 108 -23.44 3.60 -5.27
CA ASP A 108 -24.65 2.78 -5.45
C ASP A 108 -25.55 2.79 -4.22
N LEU A 109 -24.98 2.68 -3.02
CA LEU A 109 -25.74 2.74 -1.76
C LEU A 109 -26.41 4.12 -1.59
N ASN A 110 -25.71 5.18 -1.91
CA ASN A 110 -26.24 6.54 -1.83
C ASN A 110 -27.35 6.76 -2.87
N LYS A 111 -27.20 6.22 -4.07
CA LYS A 111 -28.24 6.26 -5.11
C LYS A 111 -29.48 5.48 -4.68
N GLN A 112 -29.32 4.29 -4.13
CA GLN A 112 -30.42 3.50 -3.60
C GLN A 112 -31.17 4.28 -2.52
N ARG A 113 -30.45 4.91 -1.60
CA ARG A 113 -31.03 5.74 -0.56
C ARG A 113 -31.83 6.93 -1.14
N SER A 114 -31.28 7.61 -2.15
CA SER A 114 -31.92 8.75 -2.80
C SER A 114 -33.19 8.37 -3.55
N ARG A 115 -33.29 7.13 -4.05
CA ARG A 115 -34.41 6.63 -4.82
C ARG A 115 -35.56 6.13 -3.97
N LEU A 116 -35.35 5.96 -2.66
CA LEU A 116 -36.41 5.52 -1.77
C LEU A 116 -37.48 6.64 -1.66
N PRO A 117 -38.75 6.34 -1.92
CA PRO A 117 -39.81 7.35 -1.79
C PRO A 117 -40.02 7.72 -0.34
N TRP A 118 -40.35 8.98 -0.12
CA TRP A 118 -40.81 9.46 1.18
C TRP A 118 -42.30 9.13 1.37
N ALA A 119 -42.68 8.78 2.58
CA ALA A 119 -44.02 8.36 2.91
C ALA A 119 -45.08 9.48 2.74
#